data_a5f6e9942d195197af162f5b9a49e7bd
#
_entry.id   a5f6e9942d195197af162f5b9a49e7bd
#
_cell.length_a   1.000
_cell.length_b   1.000
_cell.length_c   1.000
_cell.angle_alpha   90.00
_cell.angle_beta   90.00
_cell.angle_gamma   90.00
#
_symmetry.space_group_name_H-M   'P 1'
#
loop_
_entity.id
_entity.type
_entity.pdbx_description
1 polymer ?
#
loop_
_entity_poly.entity_id
_entity_poly.type
_entity_poly.pdbx_seq_one_letter_code
_entity_poly.pdbx_strand_id
1 'polypeptide(L)'
;GNAMLSTIEVRRKDFAEFASATNQPPVEGRVLDAGPDLPVTMVNRSEAEQFCRWLTDRERAKGLLEPDQEYRLPTDDEWSMAAYLSREVGKTPADRSLKIEGIYPWGFIWPPPAKSGNFLDKSSGKPGKEIIPGYNDGAAGLSAVGAYRSDGRGIFDLSGNVWEWVSDPWQDMPGQGVLRGGSYTTAERQELLASFRRQSNADDRHPDAGFRLLLWNIGQPAREAEN
;
A
#
# COMPACT_ATOMS: atom_id res chain seq x y z
N GLY A 1 8.60 8.67 17.30
CA GLY A 1 8.06 9.27 16.08
C GLY A 1 6.57 9.44 16.18
N ASN A 2 6.01 10.40 15.46
CA ASN A 2 4.60 10.76 15.54
C ASN A 2 3.70 9.91 14.63
N ALA A 3 4.31 8.99 13.88
CA ALA A 3 3.64 8.15 12.90
C ALA A 3 4.07 6.70 13.03
N MET A 4 3.10 5.78 12.95
CA MET A 4 3.34 4.35 12.90
C MET A 4 2.59 3.77 11.70
N LEU A 5 3.32 3.23 10.73
CA LEU A 5 2.75 2.53 9.60
C LEU A 5 2.28 1.13 10.04
N SER A 6 1.12 0.69 9.55
CA SER A 6 0.66 -0.69 9.79
C SER A 6 1.65 -1.69 9.19
N THR A 7 1.84 -2.79 9.88
CA THR A 7 2.78 -3.84 9.45
C THR A 7 2.30 -4.62 8.22
N ILE A 8 1.01 -4.60 7.93
CA ILE A 8 0.34 -5.30 6.82
C ILE A 8 -0.68 -4.38 6.13
N GLU A 9 -1.11 -4.75 4.94
CA GLU A 9 -2.23 -4.14 4.24
C GLU A 9 -3.55 -4.42 4.98
N VAL A 10 -4.59 -3.60 4.73
CA VAL A 10 -5.94 -3.84 5.25
C VAL A 10 -6.53 -5.09 4.61
N ARG A 11 -7.02 -6.02 5.45
CA ARG A 11 -7.54 -7.31 5.01
C ARG A 11 -9.00 -7.22 4.62
N ARG A 12 -9.45 -8.19 3.85
CA ARG A 12 -10.88 -8.34 3.48
C ARG A 12 -11.78 -8.40 4.72
N LYS A 13 -11.41 -9.16 5.76
CA LYS A 13 -12.20 -9.24 7.00
C LYS A 13 -12.32 -7.89 7.72
N ASP A 14 -11.26 -7.10 7.74
CA ASP A 14 -11.26 -5.78 8.38
C ASP A 14 -12.17 -4.82 7.62
N PHE A 15 -12.10 -4.84 6.29
CA PHE A 15 -12.96 -4.02 5.44
C PHE A 15 -14.42 -4.49 5.43
N ALA A 16 -14.67 -5.80 5.60
CA ALA A 16 -16.02 -6.34 5.72
C ALA A 16 -16.77 -5.82 6.96
N GLU A 17 -16.06 -5.68 8.09
CA GLU A 17 -16.61 -5.04 9.30
C GLU A 17 -17.03 -3.59 9.03
N PHE A 18 -16.17 -2.81 8.37
CA PHE A 18 -16.48 -1.44 7.97
C PHE A 18 -17.68 -1.38 7.03
N ALA A 19 -17.67 -2.19 5.97
CA ALA A 19 -18.74 -2.22 4.98
C ALA A 19 -20.09 -2.56 5.62
N SER A 20 -20.13 -3.52 6.55
CA SER A 20 -21.33 -3.89 7.31
C SER A 20 -21.76 -2.76 8.25
N ALA A 21 -20.83 -2.18 9.01
CA ALA A 21 -21.15 -1.15 10.02
C ALA A 21 -21.64 0.16 9.39
N THR A 22 -21.24 0.44 8.14
CA THR A 22 -21.57 1.68 7.43
C THR A 22 -22.56 1.49 6.28
N ASN A 23 -23.12 0.28 6.12
CA ASN A 23 -24.03 -0.08 5.03
C ASN A 23 -23.47 0.28 3.64
N GLN A 24 -22.18 -0.02 3.40
CA GLN A 24 -21.57 0.24 2.11
C GLN A 24 -22.25 -0.57 1.00
N PRO A 25 -22.53 0.04 -0.17
CA PRO A 25 -23.13 -0.69 -1.27
C PRO A 25 -22.15 -1.76 -1.80
N PRO A 26 -22.69 -2.88 -2.34
CA PRO A 26 -21.86 -3.84 -3.06
C PRO A 26 -21.11 -3.19 -4.22
N VAL A 27 -19.86 -3.59 -4.41
CA VAL A 27 -19.03 -3.16 -5.56
C VAL A 27 -18.69 -4.39 -6.37
N GLU A 28 -18.93 -4.32 -7.68
CA GLU A 28 -18.62 -5.40 -8.60
C GLU A 28 -17.13 -5.78 -8.53
N GLY A 29 -16.83 -7.07 -8.44
CA GLY A 29 -15.47 -7.59 -8.33
C GLY A 29 -14.83 -7.45 -6.93
N ARG A 30 -15.48 -6.77 -5.97
CA ARG A 30 -15.00 -6.74 -4.57
C ARG A 30 -15.45 -8.00 -3.85
N VAL A 31 -14.50 -8.79 -3.35
CA VAL A 31 -14.76 -10.01 -2.59
C VAL A 31 -14.40 -9.75 -1.13
N LEU A 32 -15.36 -9.91 -0.21
CA LEU A 32 -15.16 -9.72 1.23
C LEU A 32 -15.47 -11.00 2.05
N ASP A 33 -16.23 -11.91 1.50
CA ASP A 33 -16.73 -13.12 2.15
C ASP A 33 -15.83 -14.36 1.98
N ALA A 34 -14.76 -14.24 1.21
CA ALA A 34 -13.78 -15.30 1.00
C ALA A 34 -12.35 -14.79 1.14
N GLY A 35 -11.45 -15.65 1.67
CA GLY A 35 -10.06 -15.30 1.90
C GLY A 35 -9.91 -14.13 2.89
N PRO A 36 -10.33 -14.28 4.14
CA PRO A 36 -10.43 -13.19 5.13
C PRO A 36 -9.10 -12.47 5.38
N ASP A 37 -7.98 -13.17 5.23
CA ASP A 37 -6.63 -12.64 5.43
C ASP A 37 -5.95 -12.15 4.13
N LEU A 38 -6.65 -12.18 2.99
CA LEU A 38 -6.20 -11.52 1.78
C LEU A 38 -6.36 -10.00 1.91
N PRO A 39 -5.52 -9.19 1.24
CA PRO A 39 -5.73 -7.74 1.20
C PRO A 39 -7.07 -7.42 0.53
N VAL A 40 -7.72 -6.37 0.99
CA VAL A 40 -8.89 -5.84 0.30
C VAL A 40 -8.46 -5.19 -1.01
N THR A 41 -9.23 -5.43 -2.06
CA THR A 41 -9.04 -4.82 -3.39
C THR A 41 -10.35 -4.25 -3.91
N MET A 42 -10.35 -3.66 -5.10
CA MET A 42 -11.53 -2.98 -5.66
C MET A 42 -12.02 -1.85 -4.74
N VAL A 43 -11.11 -1.15 -4.10
CA VAL A 43 -11.35 0.04 -3.28
C VAL A 43 -10.73 1.26 -3.94
N ASN A 44 -11.45 2.38 -3.94
CA ASN A 44 -10.92 3.65 -4.37
C ASN A 44 -10.33 4.42 -3.17
N ARG A 45 -9.63 5.53 -3.44
CA ARG A 45 -8.98 6.31 -2.39
C ARG A 45 -9.97 6.82 -1.35
N SER A 46 -11.13 7.32 -1.78
CA SER A 46 -12.15 7.85 -0.86
C SER A 46 -12.70 6.78 0.10
N GLU A 47 -12.91 5.55 -0.37
CA GLU A 47 -13.35 4.43 0.47
C GLU A 47 -12.27 4.04 1.49
N ALA A 48 -10.99 4.06 1.08
CA ALA A 48 -9.87 3.81 1.99
C ALA A 48 -9.79 4.88 3.09
N GLU A 49 -9.97 6.17 2.74
CA GLU A 49 -10.05 7.27 3.71
C GLU A 49 -11.27 7.16 4.63
N GLN A 50 -12.43 6.73 4.11
CA GLN A 50 -13.62 6.48 4.94
C GLN A 50 -13.39 5.34 5.93
N PHE A 51 -12.73 4.27 5.51
CA PHE A 51 -12.31 3.19 6.41
C PHE A 51 -11.42 3.73 7.55
N CYS A 52 -10.43 4.55 7.24
CA CYS A 52 -9.55 5.15 8.25
C CYS A 52 -10.33 5.97 9.29
N ARG A 53 -11.24 6.83 8.83
CA ARG A 53 -12.12 7.63 9.74
C ARG A 53 -12.97 6.74 10.62
N TRP A 54 -13.66 5.77 10.03
CA TRP A 54 -14.49 4.82 10.77
C TRP A 54 -13.69 4.06 11.84
N LEU A 55 -12.50 3.58 11.49
CA LEU A 55 -11.63 2.86 12.42
C LEU A 55 -11.20 3.78 13.57
N THR A 56 -10.83 5.03 13.27
CA THR A 56 -10.50 6.04 14.27
C THR A 56 -11.62 6.24 15.26
N ASP A 57 -12.85 6.48 14.77
CA ASP A 57 -14.01 6.72 15.61
C ASP A 57 -14.35 5.49 16.46
N ARG A 58 -14.28 4.31 15.86
CA ARG A 58 -14.52 3.03 16.54
C ARG A 58 -13.52 2.78 17.68
N GLU A 59 -12.24 2.99 17.42
CA GLU A 59 -11.19 2.72 18.41
C GLU A 59 -11.17 3.80 19.51
N ARG A 60 -11.49 5.06 19.20
CA ARG A 60 -11.70 6.11 20.22
C ARG A 60 -12.90 5.77 21.11
N ALA A 61 -14.00 5.33 20.54
CA ALA A 61 -15.19 4.94 21.32
C ALA A 61 -14.92 3.77 22.28
N LYS A 62 -13.92 2.93 21.96
CA LYS A 62 -13.46 1.83 22.82
C LYS A 62 -12.36 2.23 23.80
N GLY A 63 -11.88 3.46 23.76
CA GLY A 63 -10.76 3.93 24.58
C GLY A 63 -9.41 3.33 24.18
N LEU A 64 -9.26 2.89 22.94
CA LEU A 64 -8.02 2.29 22.38
C LEU A 64 -7.15 3.32 21.66
N LEU A 65 -7.70 4.49 21.35
CA LEU A 65 -6.98 5.62 20.80
C LEU A 65 -7.14 6.85 21.70
N GLU A 66 -6.04 7.57 21.85
CA GLU A 66 -6.06 8.88 22.49
C GLU A 66 -6.77 9.91 21.59
N PRO A 67 -7.31 11.02 22.16
CA PRO A 67 -8.03 12.04 21.39
C PRO A 67 -7.20 12.69 20.27
N ASP A 68 -5.88 12.73 20.42
CA ASP A 68 -4.92 13.28 19.47
C ASP A 68 -4.33 12.24 18.50
N GLN A 69 -4.90 11.03 18.47
CA GLN A 69 -4.51 9.97 17.57
C GLN A 69 -5.58 9.70 16.50
N GLU A 70 -5.16 9.45 15.28
CA GLU A 70 -6.05 9.07 14.18
C GLU A 70 -5.40 8.07 13.23
N TYR A 71 -6.20 7.24 12.60
CA TYR A 71 -5.79 6.46 11.44
C TYR A 71 -6.05 7.26 10.15
N ARG A 72 -5.10 7.23 9.25
CA ARG A 72 -5.22 7.79 7.90
C ARG A 72 -4.41 6.97 6.89
N LEU A 73 -4.54 7.27 5.61
CA LEU A 73 -3.59 6.80 4.61
C LEU A 73 -2.21 7.44 4.87
N PRO A 74 -1.12 6.71 4.62
CA PRO A 74 0.20 7.33 4.59
C PRO A 74 0.27 8.38 3.48
N THR A 75 1.05 9.42 3.68
CA THR A 75 1.46 10.31 2.60
C THR A 75 2.46 9.59 1.68
N ASP A 76 2.68 10.13 0.48
CA ASP A 76 3.70 9.64 -0.45
C ASP A 76 5.09 9.65 0.18
N ASP A 77 5.42 10.70 0.94
CA ASP A 77 6.69 10.81 1.67
C ASP A 77 6.82 9.77 2.79
N GLU A 78 5.77 9.55 3.56
CA GLU A 78 5.78 8.54 4.64
C GLU A 78 5.92 7.13 4.08
N TRP A 79 5.27 6.86 2.95
CA TRP A 79 5.43 5.59 2.25
C TRP A 79 6.88 5.43 1.72
N SER A 80 7.45 6.49 1.13
CA SER A 80 8.83 6.51 0.68
C SER A 80 9.82 6.25 1.82
N MET A 81 9.62 6.90 2.98
CA MET A 81 10.44 6.65 4.18
C MET A 81 10.32 5.19 4.65
N ALA A 82 9.13 4.61 4.55
CA ALA A 82 8.93 3.19 4.85
C ALA A 82 9.68 2.29 3.86
N ALA A 83 9.81 2.69 2.60
CA ALA A 83 10.58 1.98 1.57
C ALA A 83 12.07 2.36 1.55
N TYR A 84 12.60 2.94 2.63
CA TYR A 84 14.00 3.37 2.77
C TYR A 84 14.45 4.44 1.76
N LEU A 85 13.51 5.16 1.16
CA LEU A 85 13.81 6.36 0.40
C LEU A 85 13.76 7.58 1.31
N SER A 86 14.90 8.19 1.53
CA SER A 86 15.01 9.49 2.19
C SER A 86 15.48 10.54 1.18
N ARG A 87 14.89 11.74 1.25
CA ARG A 87 15.34 12.91 0.48
C ARG A 87 15.12 12.80 -1.04
N GLU A 88 13.92 12.42 -1.44
CA GLU A 88 13.52 12.55 -2.84
C GLU A 88 13.36 14.02 -3.22
N VAL A 89 13.85 14.39 -4.41
CA VAL A 89 13.75 15.75 -4.92
C VAL A 89 12.54 15.89 -5.82
N GLY A 90 11.67 16.85 -5.53
CA GLY A 90 10.45 17.12 -6.27
C GLY A 90 9.32 17.59 -5.34
N LYS A 91 8.41 18.40 -5.85
CA LYS A 91 7.30 18.94 -5.06
C LYS A 91 6.12 17.98 -5.00
N THR A 92 5.89 17.26 -6.09
CA THR A 92 4.76 16.35 -6.25
C THR A 92 5.23 14.91 -6.41
N PRO A 93 4.37 13.90 -6.16
CA PRO A 93 4.68 12.50 -6.48
C PRO A 93 5.10 12.29 -7.94
N ALA A 94 4.51 13.02 -8.88
CA ALA A 94 4.88 12.99 -10.29
C ALA A 94 6.32 13.44 -10.54
N ASP A 95 6.77 14.49 -9.86
CA ASP A 95 8.14 15.01 -9.98
C ASP A 95 9.19 14.01 -9.47
N ARG A 96 8.83 13.20 -8.46
CA ARG A 96 9.70 12.25 -7.79
C ARG A 96 9.72 10.87 -8.43
N SER A 97 8.68 10.53 -9.22
CA SER A 97 8.55 9.21 -9.81
C SER A 97 9.75 8.87 -10.70
N LEU A 98 10.34 7.69 -10.49
CA LEU A 98 11.51 7.17 -11.22
C LEU A 98 12.80 8.03 -11.12
N LYS A 99 12.92 8.92 -10.13
CA LYS A 99 14.13 9.74 -9.98
C LYS A 99 15.27 9.02 -9.25
N ILE A 100 14.99 7.93 -8.56
CA ILE A 100 15.99 7.12 -7.86
C ILE A 100 15.91 5.71 -8.41
N GLU A 101 17.01 5.27 -9.03
CA GLU A 101 17.11 3.95 -9.63
C GLU A 101 17.80 2.95 -8.70
N GLY A 102 17.56 1.65 -8.91
CA GLY A 102 18.26 0.55 -8.24
C GLY A 102 17.90 0.34 -6.78
N ILE A 103 16.96 1.09 -6.24
CA ILE A 103 16.45 0.89 -4.87
C ILE A 103 15.04 0.29 -4.95
N TYR A 104 14.86 -0.84 -4.28
CA TYR A 104 13.59 -1.55 -4.16
C TYR A 104 13.21 -1.64 -2.68
N PRO A 105 11.94 -1.84 -2.31
CA PRO A 105 11.57 -2.03 -0.91
C PRO A 105 12.28 -3.19 -0.20
N TRP A 106 12.77 -4.17 -0.96
CA TRP A 106 13.60 -5.29 -0.45
C TRP A 106 15.12 -5.04 -0.50
N GLY A 107 15.60 -3.89 -0.98
CA GLY A 107 17.02 -3.53 -1.10
C GLY A 107 17.48 -3.23 -2.52
N PHE A 108 18.67 -3.68 -2.92
CA PHE A 108 19.34 -3.25 -4.16
C PHE A 108 19.48 -4.36 -5.21
N ILE A 109 19.05 -5.57 -4.91
CA ILE A 109 19.31 -6.74 -5.73
C ILE A 109 18.15 -6.95 -6.72
N TRP A 110 18.48 -7.20 -7.98
CA TRP A 110 17.56 -7.66 -9.01
C TRP A 110 18.07 -8.94 -9.68
N PRO A 111 17.25 -9.98 -9.97
CA PRO A 111 15.83 -10.12 -9.57
C PRO A 111 15.62 -10.15 -8.05
N PRO A 112 14.35 -10.01 -7.56
CA PRO A 112 14.05 -10.03 -6.13
C PRO A 112 14.62 -11.30 -5.46
N PRO A 113 15.20 -11.21 -4.26
CA PRO A 113 15.52 -12.38 -3.47
C PRO A 113 14.28 -13.22 -3.16
N ALA A 114 14.46 -14.51 -2.90
CA ALA A 114 13.34 -15.40 -2.58
C ALA A 114 12.49 -14.84 -1.40
N LYS A 115 11.17 -14.90 -1.57
CA LYS A 115 10.18 -14.39 -0.60
C LYS A 115 10.21 -12.87 -0.37
N SER A 116 10.69 -12.08 -1.32
CA SER A 116 10.64 -10.61 -1.23
C SER A 116 9.23 -10.03 -1.34
N GLY A 117 8.32 -10.72 -2.00
CA GLY A 117 6.93 -10.28 -2.20
C GLY A 117 6.22 -11.16 -3.22
N ASN A 118 4.96 -10.85 -3.46
CA ASN A 118 4.09 -11.49 -4.43
C ASN A 118 4.04 -10.66 -5.71
N PHE A 119 4.57 -11.20 -6.82
CA PHE A 119 4.71 -10.50 -8.10
C PHE A 119 4.21 -11.34 -9.26
N LEU A 120 4.19 -10.77 -10.46
CA LEU A 120 3.90 -11.54 -11.67
C LEU A 120 5.12 -12.36 -12.05
N ASP A 121 5.10 -13.63 -11.71
CA ASP A 121 6.18 -14.56 -11.87
C ASP A 121 5.73 -15.91 -12.46
N LYS A 122 6.59 -16.91 -12.38
CA LYS A 122 6.33 -18.25 -12.90
C LYS A 122 5.09 -18.92 -12.27
N SER A 123 4.75 -18.60 -11.02
CA SER A 123 3.62 -19.19 -10.30
C SER A 123 2.26 -18.71 -10.82
N SER A 124 2.20 -17.56 -11.51
CA SER A 124 0.98 -17.01 -12.08
C SER A 124 0.29 -17.92 -13.09
N GLY A 125 1.03 -18.87 -13.69
CA GLY A 125 0.53 -19.80 -14.70
C GLY A 125 -0.03 -19.14 -15.97
N LYS A 126 0.25 -17.85 -16.20
CA LYS A 126 -0.26 -17.07 -17.34
C LYS A 126 0.70 -17.14 -18.52
N PRO A 127 0.43 -18.01 -19.53
CA PRO A 127 1.30 -18.11 -20.70
C PRO A 127 1.31 -16.79 -21.50
N GLY A 128 2.48 -16.44 -22.06
CA GLY A 128 2.66 -15.25 -22.91
C GLY A 128 2.71 -13.92 -22.16
N LYS A 129 2.68 -13.92 -20.84
CA LYS A 129 2.96 -12.73 -20.02
C LYS A 129 4.46 -12.63 -19.77
N GLU A 130 4.99 -11.42 -19.83
CA GLU A 130 6.32 -11.14 -19.32
C GLU A 130 6.27 -11.27 -17.80
N ILE A 131 7.19 -12.08 -17.27
CA ILE A 131 7.28 -12.41 -15.84
C ILE A 131 8.67 -12.08 -15.31
N ILE A 132 8.82 -11.95 -14.00
CA ILE A 132 10.14 -11.73 -13.39
C ILE A 132 11.00 -12.97 -13.62
N PRO A 133 12.13 -12.87 -14.34
CA PRO A 133 13.00 -14.00 -14.64
C PRO A 133 13.60 -14.61 -13.37
N GLY A 134 13.51 -15.94 -13.24
CA GLY A 134 14.14 -16.66 -12.14
C GLY A 134 13.46 -16.48 -10.77
N TYR A 135 12.34 -15.77 -10.69
CA TYR A 135 11.56 -15.61 -9.46
C TYR A 135 10.37 -16.59 -9.43
N ASN A 136 10.02 -17.04 -8.22
CA ASN A 136 8.85 -17.88 -7.97
C ASN A 136 8.41 -17.66 -6.51
N ASP A 137 7.31 -16.94 -6.31
CA ASP A 137 6.72 -16.68 -4.99
C ASP A 137 5.78 -17.80 -4.51
N GLY A 138 5.28 -18.63 -5.43
CA GLY A 138 4.39 -19.76 -5.17
C GLY A 138 2.91 -19.39 -5.20
N ALA A 139 2.53 -18.14 -5.56
CA ALA A 139 1.15 -17.68 -5.59
C ALA A 139 0.70 -17.34 -7.01
N ALA A 140 -0.44 -17.88 -7.43
CA ALA A 140 -1.03 -17.58 -8.73
C ALA A 140 -1.84 -16.25 -8.76
N GLY A 141 -2.07 -15.64 -7.62
CA GLY A 141 -2.86 -14.44 -7.43
C GLY A 141 -2.55 -13.77 -6.10
N LEU A 142 -3.53 -13.15 -5.47
CA LEU A 142 -3.37 -12.54 -4.14
C LEU A 142 -2.90 -13.56 -3.10
N SER A 143 -2.01 -13.14 -2.22
CA SER A 143 -1.56 -13.91 -1.05
C SER A 143 -2.10 -13.29 0.24
N ALA A 144 -2.20 -14.11 1.30
CA ALA A 144 -2.49 -13.60 2.62
C ALA A 144 -1.44 -12.53 3.01
N VAL A 145 -1.90 -11.46 3.65
CA VAL A 145 -1.00 -10.40 4.11
C VAL A 145 0.04 -10.96 5.07
N GLY A 146 1.28 -10.51 4.94
CA GLY A 146 2.37 -11.00 5.78
C GLY A 146 2.89 -12.41 5.41
N ALA A 147 2.52 -12.94 4.24
CA ALA A 147 2.98 -14.27 3.80
C ALA A 147 4.47 -14.29 3.36
N TYR A 148 5.01 -13.13 3.08
CA TYR A 148 6.38 -12.98 2.60
C TYR A 148 7.30 -12.42 3.69
N ARG A 149 8.56 -12.16 3.34
CA ARG A 149 9.54 -11.66 4.29
C ARG A 149 9.25 -10.20 4.65
N SER A 150 9.18 -9.90 5.94
CA SER A 150 9.17 -8.51 6.40
C SER A 150 10.52 -7.84 6.22
N ASP A 151 10.52 -6.53 6.20
CA ASP A 151 11.73 -5.73 6.36
C ASP A 151 12.29 -5.82 7.80
N GLY A 152 13.42 -5.14 8.08
CA GLY A 152 14.05 -5.14 9.41
C GLY A 152 13.21 -4.48 10.52
N ARG A 153 12.09 -3.82 10.18
CA ARG A 153 11.15 -3.17 11.12
C ARG A 153 9.86 -3.97 11.32
N GLY A 154 9.74 -5.11 10.67
CA GLY A 154 8.55 -5.96 10.74
C GLY A 154 7.42 -5.50 9.82
N ILE A 155 7.70 -4.69 8.80
CA ILE A 155 6.73 -4.28 7.78
C ILE A 155 6.77 -5.31 6.65
N PHE A 156 5.59 -5.84 6.31
CA PHE A 156 5.38 -6.81 5.24
C PHE A 156 4.81 -6.15 4.00
N ASP A 157 5.01 -6.77 2.86
CA ASP A 157 4.30 -6.49 1.60
C ASP A 157 4.39 -5.01 1.15
N LEU A 158 5.47 -4.26 1.53
CA LEU A 158 5.77 -2.95 0.94
C LEU A 158 6.07 -3.06 -0.57
N SER A 159 6.16 -4.27 -1.08
CA SER A 159 6.36 -4.53 -2.50
C SER A 159 5.61 -5.77 -2.92
N GLY A 160 4.84 -5.64 -3.99
CA GLY A 160 4.01 -6.73 -4.50
C GLY A 160 2.69 -6.88 -3.73
N ASN A 161 2.02 -7.98 -3.92
CA ASN A 161 0.69 -8.31 -3.45
C ASN A 161 -0.37 -7.33 -3.98
N VAL A 162 -0.51 -6.14 -3.44
CA VAL A 162 -1.37 -5.08 -4.00
C VAL A 162 -0.66 -3.73 -4.07
N TRP A 163 -0.98 -2.94 -5.09
CA TRP A 163 -0.70 -1.52 -5.11
C TRP A 163 -1.39 -0.84 -3.93
N GLU A 164 -0.75 0.13 -3.31
CA GLU A 164 -1.25 0.79 -2.11
C GLU A 164 -1.59 2.26 -2.36
N TRP A 165 -2.85 2.65 -2.08
CA TRP A 165 -3.26 4.04 -2.09
C TRP A 165 -2.49 4.84 -1.03
N VAL A 166 -2.00 6.02 -1.42
CA VAL A 166 -1.51 7.06 -0.51
C VAL A 166 -2.43 8.29 -0.59
N SER A 167 -2.31 9.19 0.40
CA SER A 167 -3.21 10.35 0.51
C SER A 167 -2.95 11.45 -0.52
N ASP A 168 -1.72 11.53 -1.05
CA ASP A 168 -1.32 12.60 -1.95
C ASP A 168 -1.97 12.49 -3.34
N PRO A 169 -2.27 13.61 -3.99
CA PRO A 169 -2.60 13.62 -5.40
C PRO A 169 -1.34 13.41 -6.25
N TRP A 170 -1.52 12.91 -7.48
CA TRP A 170 -0.42 12.70 -8.43
C TRP A 170 0.38 13.99 -8.74
N GLN A 171 -0.35 15.04 -9.04
CA GLN A 171 0.08 16.43 -9.12
C GLN A 171 -0.93 17.21 -8.28
N ASP A 172 -0.76 18.49 -8.06
CA ASP A 172 -1.72 19.30 -7.28
C ASP A 172 -3.13 19.36 -7.95
N MET A 173 -3.60 18.23 -8.45
CA MET A 173 -4.86 18.06 -9.16
C MET A 173 -5.80 17.15 -8.35
N PRO A 174 -6.87 17.71 -7.78
CA PRO A 174 -7.94 16.90 -7.17
C PRO A 174 -8.48 15.88 -8.18
N GLY A 175 -8.77 14.67 -7.72
CA GLY A 175 -9.28 13.60 -8.59
C GLY A 175 -8.20 12.68 -9.16
N GLN A 176 -6.93 13.04 -9.07
CA GLN A 176 -5.82 12.13 -9.36
C GLN A 176 -5.19 11.63 -8.07
N GLY A 177 -4.88 10.36 -8.01
CA GLY A 177 -4.27 9.71 -6.87
C GLY A 177 -2.99 8.98 -7.24
N VAL A 178 -2.32 8.45 -6.22
CA VAL A 178 -1.05 7.76 -6.31
C VAL A 178 -1.17 6.37 -5.70
N LEU A 179 -0.61 5.39 -6.40
CA LEU A 179 -0.44 4.02 -5.94
C LEU A 179 1.05 3.68 -5.85
N ARG A 180 1.43 2.92 -4.83
CA ARG A 180 2.82 2.55 -4.52
C ARG A 180 2.99 1.02 -4.40
N GLY A 181 4.23 0.55 -4.60
CA GLY A 181 4.69 -0.78 -4.19
C GLY A 181 4.64 -1.88 -5.23
N GLY A 182 3.86 -1.76 -6.30
CA GLY A 182 3.61 -2.88 -7.21
C GLY A 182 2.55 -3.84 -6.69
N SER A 183 2.24 -4.88 -7.44
CA SER A 183 1.25 -5.89 -7.08
C SER A 183 1.62 -7.28 -7.60
N TYR A 184 0.78 -8.27 -7.32
CA TYR A 184 0.89 -9.63 -7.87
C TYR A 184 0.77 -9.70 -9.41
N THR A 185 0.41 -8.60 -10.07
CA THR A 185 0.35 -8.49 -11.53
C THR A 185 1.53 -7.74 -12.13
N THR A 186 2.48 -7.27 -11.31
CA THR A 186 3.61 -6.44 -11.72
C THR A 186 4.86 -7.30 -11.95
N ALA A 187 5.46 -7.21 -13.13
CA ALA A 187 6.75 -7.83 -13.47
C ALA A 187 7.80 -6.80 -13.92
N GLU A 188 7.34 -5.62 -14.34
CA GLU A 188 8.22 -4.57 -14.85
C GLU A 188 9.16 -4.06 -13.77
N ARG A 189 10.47 -4.18 -14.03
CA ARG A 189 11.52 -3.81 -13.08
C ARG A 189 11.38 -2.37 -12.58
N GLN A 190 11.02 -1.45 -13.47
CA GLN A 190 10.88 -0.02 -13.12
C GLN A 190 9.69 0.22 -12.20
N GLU A 191 8.58 -0.51 -12.38
CA GLU A 191 7.39 -0.37 -11.55
C GLU A 191 7.58 -0.89 -10.11
N LEU A 192 8.60 -1.71 -9.90
CA LEU A 192 8.98 -2.25 -8.60
C LEU A 192 10.04 -1.43 -7.86
N LEU A 193 10.57 -0.38 -8.49
CA LEU A 193 11.45 0.58 -7.80
C LEU A 193 10.69 1.25 -6.64
N ALA A 194 11.37 1.41 -5.52
CA ALA A 194 10.82 2.15 -4.38
C ALA A 194 10.44 3.59 -4.74
N SER A 195 11.07 4.19 -5.77
CA SER A 195 10.78 5.52 -6.28
C SER A 195 9.67 5.57 -7.33
N PHE A 196 9.10 4.42 -7.74
CA PHE A 196 8.01 4.42 -8.70
C PHE A 196 6.69 4.82 -8.06
N ARG A 197 5.89 5.58 -8.80
CA ARG A 197 4.52 5.96 -8.47
C ARG A 197 3.63 5.68 -9.67
N ARG A 198 2.56 4.95 -9.44
CA ARG A 198 1.53 4.74 -10.46
C ARG A 198 0.45 5.80 -10.29
N GLN A 199 0.21 6.58 -11.34
CA GLN A 199 -0.95 7.48 -11.40
C GLN A 199 -2.24 6.68 -11.58
N SER A 200 -3.30 7.10 -10.92
CA SER A 200 -4.66 6.59 -11.12
C SER A 200 -5.67 7.69 -10.83
N ASN A 201 -6.90 7.61 -11.38
CA ASN A 201 -7.96 8.47 -10.87
C ASN A 201 -8.31 8.03 -9.45
N ALA A 202 -8.57 9.00 -8.57
CA ALA A 202 -8.87 8.74 -7.16
C ALA A 202 -10.14 7.90 -6.95
N ASP A 203 -11.04 7.90 -7.93
CA ASP A 203 -12.29 7.14 -7.92
C ASP A 203 -12.18 5.75 -8.56
N ASP A 204 -11.05 5.43 -9.19
CA ASP A 204 -10.83 4.13 -9.82
C ASP A 204 -10.71 3.03 -8.77
N ARG A 205 -11.21 1.85 -9.12
CA ARG A 205 -11.08 0.62 -8.34
C ARG A 205 -10.35 -0.43 -9.17
N HIS A 206 -9.25 -0.93 -8.62
CA HIS A 206 -8.41 -1.90 -9.31
C HIS A 206 -8.44 -3.26 -8.59
N PRO A 207 -8.43 -4.37 -9.32
CA PRO A 207 -8.43 -5.71 -8.72
C PRO A 207 -7.10 -6.05 -8.02
N ASP A 208 -6.10 -5.24 -8.24
CA ASP A 208 -4.74 -5.37 -7.72
C ASP A 208 -4.29 -4.16 -6.88
N ALA A 209 -5.24 -3.34 -6.39
CA ALA A 209 -4.95 -2.22 -5.51
C ALA A 209 -5.81 -2.24 -4.24
N GLY A 210 -5.14 -2.00 -3.13
CA GLY A 210 -5.66 -1.90 -1.78
C GLY A 210 -5.02 -0.73 -1.04
N PHE A 211 -4.82 -0.85 0.26
CA PHE A 211 -4.18 0.20 1.07
C PHE A 211 -3.67 -0.35 2.41
N ARG A 212 -2.79 0.42 3.04
CA ARG A 212 -2.39 0.24 4.44
C ARG A 212 -2.67 1.47 5.26
N LEU A 213 -2.60 1.33 6.58
CA LEU A 213 -2.90 2.39 7.54
C LEU A 213 -1.64 3.03 8.06
N LEU A 214 -1.78 4.28 8.47
CA LEU A 214 -0.82 4.97 9.30
C LEU A 214 -1.57 5.53 10.52
N LEU A 215 -1.08 5.21 11.72
CA LEU A 215 -1.50 5.86 12.96
C LEU A 215 -0.69 7.12 13.15
N TRP A 216 -1.37 8.25 13.27
CA TRP A 216 -0.80 9.57 13.41
C TRP A 216 -1.16 10.20 14.76
N ASN A 217 -0.18 10.85 15.43
CA ASN A 217 -0.41 11.68 16.61
C ASN A 217 -0.53 13.16 16.19
N ILE A 218 -1.73 13.72 16.29
CA ILE A 218 -2.06 15.10 15.87
C ILE A 218 -1.36 16.13 16.76
N GLY A 219 -1.17 15.81 18.06
CA GLY A 219 -0.71 16.74 19.09
C GLY A 219 0.80 17.06 19.10
N GLN A 220 1.61 16.48 18.22
CA GLN A 220 3.04 16.78 18.15
C GLN A 220 3.40 17.28 16.74
N PRO A 221 3.97 18.49 16.59
CA PRO A 221 4.48 18.93 15.29
C PRO A 221 5.54 17.93 14.80
N ALA A 222 5.54 17.67 13.49
CA ALA A 222 6.61 16.90 12.86
C ALA A 222 7.95 17.48 13.34
N ARG A 223 8.84 16.66 13.90
CA ARG A 223 10.18 17.12 14.21
C ARG A 223 10.81 17.53 12.88
N GLU A 224 11.06 18.82 12.73
CA GLU A 224 11.96 19.29 11.68
C GLU A 224 13.26 18.49 11.81
N ALA A 225 13.69 17.87 10.71
CA ALA A 225 14.95 17.15 10.69
C ALA A 225 16.05 18.16 11.05
N GLU A 226 16.61 18.04 12.25
CA GLU A 226 17.80 18.78 12.62
C GLU A 226 18.88 18.48 11.59
N ASN A 227 19.38 19.56 10.99
CA ASN A 227 20.40 19.59 9.93
C ASN A 227 21.73 18.93 10.34
#